data_c842eb0f12b37e913f8a6aaf66545a7b
#
_entry.id   c842eb0f12b37e913f8a6aaf66545a7b
#
_cell.length_a   1.000
_cell.length_b   1.000
_cell.length_c   1.000
_cell.angle_alpha   90.00
_cell.angle_beta   90.00
_cell.angle_gamma   90.00
#
_symmetry.space_group_name_H-M   'P 1'
#
loop_
_entity.id
_entity.type
_entity.pdbx_description
1 polymer ?
#
loop_
_entity_poly.entity_id
_entity_poly.type
_entity_poly.pdbx_seq_one_letter_code
_entity_poly.pdbx_strand_id
1 'polypeptide(L)'
;AVDLLTICMSCGMSLEEAFDRVASEIARRALEVAEEFRMTRYEMLVVNRTVALKRLEARSGVREMKILANSLLQSIQYGTPLTEALQSIAAEARAGQLSELEQKAGRISAVIGVPLIVLVLFPVIALIIAPAAIELARAF
;
A
#
# COMPACT_ATOMS: atom_id res chain seq x y z
N ALA A 1 4.21 -2.64 -10.63
CA ALA A 1 4.01 -1.76 -11.79
C ALA A 1 4.81 -0.45 -11.63
N VAL A 2 4.59 0.31 -10.54
CA VAL A 2 5.27 1.61 -10.31
C VAL A 2 6.79 1.48 -10.25
N ASP A 3 7.32 0.48 -9.53
CA ASP A 3 8.77 0.25 -9.45
C ASP A 3 9.40 0.00 -10.82
N LEU A 4 8.74 -0.80 -11.67
CA LEU A 4 9.22 -1.09 -13.01
C LEU A 4 9.20 0.17 -13.89
N LEU A 5 8.15 0.97 -13.76
CA LEU A 5 8.06 2.26 -14.46
C LEU A 5 9.22 3.19 -14.05
N THR A 6 9.50 3.26 -12.74
CA THR A 6 10.62 4.04 -12.20
C THR A 6 11.96 3.60 -12.78
N ILE A 7 12.21 2.30 -12.85
CA ILE A 7 13.44 1.73 -13.42
C ILE A 7 13.56 2.08 -14.90
N CYS A 8 12.50 1.89 -15.69
CA CYS A 8 12.50 2.24 -17.11
C CYS A 8 12.82 3.73 -17.34
N MET A 9 12.19 4.61 -16.57
CA MET A 9 12.43 6.05 -16.65
C MET A 9 13.84 6.43 -16.20
N SER A 10 14.39 5.77 -15.18
CA SER A 10 15.78 5.99 -14.73
C SER A 10 16.80 5.54 -15.77
N CYS A 11 16.46 4.59 -16.62
CA CYS A 11 17.28 4.16 -17.76
C CYS A 11 17.18 5.12 -18.96
N GLY A 12 16.42 6.22 -18.85
CA GLY A 12 16.27 7.21 -19.91
C GLY A 12 15.23 6.86 -20.97
N MET A 13 14.36 5.88 -20.71
CA MET A 13 13.25 5.57 -21.60
C MET A 13 12.20 6.67 -21.58
N SER A 14 11.54 6.91 -22.71
CA SER A 14 10.39 7.81 -22.76
C SER A 14 9.22 7.29 -21.94
N LEU A 15 8.32 8.19 -21.53
CA LEU A 15 7.14 7.80 -20.74
C LEU A 15 6.28 6.77 -21.51
N GLU A 16 6.11 6.95 -22.81
CA GLU A 16 5.35 6.07 -23.69
C GLU A 16 5.96 4.66 -23.78
N GLU A 17 7.29 4.59 -23.92
CA GLU A 17 8.02 3.31 -23.96
C GLU A 17 7.98 2.61 -22.61
N ALA A 18 8.11 3.36 -21.52
CA ALA A 18 8.03 2.83 -20.17
C ALA A 18 6.63 2.23 -19.89
N PHE A 19 5.55 2.90 -20.31
CA PHE A 19 4.19 2.36 -20.22
C PHE A 19 4.00 1.08 -21.01
N ASP A 20 4.56 1.00 -22.20
CA ASP A 20 4.50 -0.22 -23.04
C ASP A 20 5.26 -1.40 -22.40
N ARG A 21 6.45 -1.12 -21.89
CA ARG A 21 7.28 -2.11 -21.21
C ARG A 21 6.61 -2.66 -19.98
N VAL A 22 6.07 -1.78 -19.14
CA VAL A 22 5.33 -2.17 -17.93
C VAL A 22 4.09 -2.98 -18.30
N ALA A 23 3.30 -2.55 -19.29
CA ALA A 23 2.14 -3.29 -19.74
C ALA A 23 2.48 -4.72 -20.18
N SER A 24 3.57 -4.87 -20.93
CA SER A 24 4.02 -6.18 -21.42
C SER A 24 4.44 -7.12 -20.28
N GLU A 25 5.12 -6.58 -19.28
CA GLU A 25 5.63 -7.36 -18.14
C GLU A 25 4.51 -7.79 -17.19
N ILE A 26 3.55 -6.90 -16.91
CA ILE A 26 2.46 -7.18 -15.97
C ILE A 26 1.27 -7.93 -16.59
N ALA A 27 1.21 -8.06 -17.92
CA ALA A 27 0.10 -8.69 -18.62
C ALA A 27 -0.20 -10.12 -18.12
N ARG A 28 0.82 -10.85 -17.70
CA ARG A 28 0.68 -12.22 -17.17
C ARG A 28 0.07 -12.27 -15.77
N ARG A 29 0.15 -11.18 -14.99
CA ARG A 29 -0.26 -11.12 -13.58
C ARG A 29 -1.53 -10.31 -13.36
N ALA A 30 -1.73 -9.26 -14.16
CA ALA A 30 -2.82 -8.32 -14.05
C ALA A 30 -3.19 -7.78 -15.44
N LEU A 31 -3.98 -8.53 -16.16
CA LEU A 31 -4.36 -8.20 -17.54
C LEU A 31 -5.10 -6.85 -17.62
N GLU A 32 -6.02 -6.59 -16.70
CA GLU A 32 -6.79 -5.34 -16.65
C GLU A 32 -5.87 -4.11 -16.51
N VAL A 33 -4.89 -4.19 -15.63
CA VAL A 33 -3.91 -3.11 -15.44
C VAL A 33 -3.03 -2.95 -16.69
N ALA A 34 -2.62 -4.05 -17.30
CA ALA A 34 -1.84 -4.01 -18.54
C ALA A 34 -2.60 -3.34 -19.69
N GLU A 35 -3.89 -3.61 -19.84
CA GLU A 35 -4.74 -2.98 -20.84
C GLU A 35 -4.88 -1.47 -20.59
N GLU A 36 -5.05 -1.05 -19.34
CA GLU A 36 -5.08 0.37 -18.97
C GLU A 36 -3.78 1.09 -19.34
N PHE A 37 -2.63 0.46 -19.09
CA PHE A 37 -1.32 1.02 -19.49
C PHE A 37 -1.18 1.13 -21.00
N ARG A 38 -1.59 0.11 -21.78
CA ARG A 38 -1.55 0.13 -23.25
C ARG A 38 -2.47 1.22 -23.81
N MET A 39 -3.68 1.32 -23.28
CA MET A 39 -4.65 2.33 -23.70
C MET A 39 -4.14 3.74 -23.42
N THR A 40 -3.57 3.96 -22.24
CA THR A 40 -3.00 5.25 -21.86
C THR A 40 -1.80 5.61 -22.75
N ARG A 41 -0.91 4.65 -23.06
CA ARG A 41 0.15 4.84 -24.04
C ARG A 41 -0.37 5.29 -25.40
N TYR A 42 -1.38 4.60 -25.92
CA TYR A 42 -1.99 4.95 -27.20
C TYR A 42 -2.57 6.37 -27.17
N GLU A 43 -3.28 6.73 -26.13
CA GLU A 43 -3.83 8.07 -25.93
C GLU A 43 -2.72 9.15 -25.83
N MET A 44 -1.56 8.84 -25.22
CA MET A 44 -0.40 9.74 -25.17
C MET A 44 0.13 10.06 -26.56
N LEU A 45 0.17 9.05 -27.44
CA LEU A 45 0.67 9.22 -28.80
C LEU A 45 -0.31 9.96 -29.73
N VAL A 46 -1.63 9.73 -29.55
CA VAL A 46 -2.66 10.26 -30.45
C VAL A 46 -3.15 11.64 -30.04
N VAL A 47 -3.26 11.89 -28.74
CA VAL A 47 -3.87 13.12 -28.22
C VAL A 47 -2.82 14.01 -27.54
N ASN A 48 -2.45 13.68 -26.33
CA ASN A 48 -1.44 14.38 -25.51
C ASN A 48 -1.22 13.60 -24.21
N ARG A 49 0.02 13.68 -23.68
CA ARG A 49 0.41 13.07 -22.38
C ARG A 49 -0.50 13.52 -21.23
N THR A 50 -0.77 14.82 -21.11
CA THR A 50 -1.61 15.40 -20.06
C THR A 50 -3.05 14.89 -20.12
N VAL A 51 -3.63 14.82 -21.31
CA VAL A 51 -5.00 14.34 -21.49
C VAL A 51 -5.10 12.85 -21.21
N ALA A 52 -4.14 12.06 -21.69
CA ALA A 52 -4.09 10.62 -21.47
C ALA A 52 -4.02 10.29 -19.96
N LEU A 53 -3.15 10.99 -19.21
CA LEU A 53 -3.02 10.79 -17.77
C LEU A 53 -4.27 11.20 -16.99
N LYS A 54 -4.94 12.29 -17.36
CA LYS A 54 -6.24 12.68 -16.77
C LYS A 54 -7.33 11.64 -17.01
N ARG A 55 -7.35 11.05 -18.21
CA ARG A 55 -8.28 9.96 -18.52
C ARG A 55 -7.97 8.69 -17.74
N LEU A 56 -6.69 8.36 -17.58
CA LEU A 56 -6.25 7.25 -16.73
C LEU A 56 -6.72 7.45 -15.29
N GLU A 57 -6.54 8.65 -14.72
CA GLU A 57 -7.02 8.98 -13.38
C GLU A 57 -8.53 8.80 -13.23
N ALA A 58 -9.31 9.32 -14.19
CA ALA A 58 -10.76 9.25 -14.15
C ALA A 58 -11.30 7.84 -14.35
N ARG A 59 -10.66 7.05 -15.19
CA ARG A 59 -11.07 5.70 -15.57
C ARG A 59 -10.66 4.65 -14.56
N SER A 60 -9.50 4.86 -13.91
CA SER A 60 -8.93 3.90 -12.99
C SER A 60 -9.73 3.83 -11.69
N GLY A 61 -10.19 2.62 -11.35
CA GLY A 61 -10.82 2.32 -10.05
C GLY A 61 -9.80 2.11 -8.91
N VAL A 62 -8.51 2.02 -9.25
CA VAL A 62 -7.43 1.69 -8.31
C VAL A 62 -6.77 2.96 -7.79
N ARG A 63 -6.70 3.09 -6.47
CA ARG A 63 -6.15 4.29 -5.81
C ARG A 63 -4.70 4.58 -6.23
N GLU A 64 -3.88 3.55 -6.34
CA GLU A 64 -2.47 3.64 -6.72
C GLU A 64 -2.28 4.18 -8.13
N MET A 65 -3.18 3.83 -9.05
CA MET A 65 -3.17 4.35 -10.42
C MET A 65 -3.53 5.83 -10.47
N LYS A 66 -4.45 6.29 -9.62
CA LYS A 66 -4.79 7.71 -9.51
C LYS A 66 -3.63 8.53 -8.96
N ILE A 67 -2.95 8.02 -7.92
CA ILE A 67 -1.76 8.66 -7.35
C ILE A 67 -0.67 8.76 -8.42
N LEU A 68 -0.41 7.68 -9.15
CA LEU A 68 0.54 7.64 -10.24
C LEU A 68 0.23 8.69 -11.32
N ALA A 69 -1.01 8.72 -11.81
CA ALA A 69 -1.43 9.64 -12.85
C ALA A 69 -1.29 11.11 -12.41
N ASN A 70 -1.69 11.43 -11.18
CA ASN A 70 -1.57 12.77 -10.62
C ASN A 70 -0.12 13.22 -10.44
N SER A 71 0.75 12.36 -9.94
CA SER A 71 2.16 12.69 -9.78
C SER A 71 2.88 12.89 -11.11
N LEU A 72 2.54 12.09 -12.12
CA LEU A 72 3.04 12.29 -13.48
C LEU A 72 2.52 13.61 -14.10
N LEU A 73 1.26 13.94 -13.88
CA LEU A 73 0.67 15.22 -14.32
C LEU A 73 1.38 16.40 -13.68
N GLN A 74 1.61 16.37 -12.38
CA GLN A 74 2.35 17.41 -11.66
C GLN A 74 3.78 17.55 -12.20
N SER A 75 4.48 16.44 -12.41
CA SER A 75 5.83 16.44 -12.96
C SER A 75 5.89 17.09 -14.35
N ILE A 76 4.92 16.81 -15.22
CA ILE A 76 4.83 17.43 -16.54
C ILE A 76 4.52 18.94 -16.45
N GLN A 77 3.67 19.35 -15.51
CA GLN A 77 3.27 20.75 -15.36
C GLN A 77 4.37 21.64 -14.75
N TYR A 78 5.09 21.10 -13.77
CA TYR A 78 6.10 21.85 -13.02
C TYR A 78 7.54 21.63 -13.52
N GLY A 79 7.72 20.76 -14.51
CA GLY A 79 9.05 20.45 -15.06
C GLY A 79 9.99 19.73 -14.10
N THR A 80 9.43 19.11 -13.05
CA THR A 80 10.22 18.29 -12.12
C THR A 80 10.62 16.98 -12.80
N PRO A 81 11.80 16.39 -12.47
CA PRO A 81 12.20 15.11 -13.03
C PRO A 81 11.17 14.02 -12.74
N LEU A 82 10.63 13.40 -13.78
CA LEU A 82 9.63 12.32 -13.63
C LEU A 82 10.14 11.16 -12.76
N THR A 83 11.44 10.92 -12.79
CA THR A 83 12.11 9.92 -11.96
C THR A 83 11.97 10.18 -10.47
N GLU A 84 12.07 11.42 -10.00
CA GLU A 84 11.91 11.77 -8.59
C GLU A 84 10.45 11.57 -8.13
N ALA A 85 9.49 11.99 -8.95
CA ALA A 85 8.08 11.77 -8.68
C ALA A 85 7.75 10.27 -8.57
N LEU A 86 8.27 9.44 -9.46
CA LEU A 86 8.07 8.00 -9.43
C LEU A 86 8.77 7.32 -8.26
N GLN A 87 9.96 7.77 -7.87
CA GLN A 87 10.68 7.25 -6.70
C GLN A 87 9.91 7.51 -5.40
N SER A 88 9.32 8.70 -5.24
CA SER A 88 8.52 9.02 -4.05
C SER A 88 7.27 8.13 -3.96
N ILE A 89 6.58 7.89 -5.07
CA ILE A 89 5.41 7.00 -5.12
C ILE A 89 5.80 5.56 -4.81
N ALA A 90 6.91 5.08 -5.36
CA ALA A 90 7.40 3.73 -5.11
C ALA A 90 7.75 3.53 -3.63
N ALA A 91 8.37 4.53 -2.99
CA ALA A 91 8.67 4.51 -1.56
C ALA A 91 7.40 4.52 -0.70
N GLU A 92 6.41 5.35 -1.03
CA GLU A 92 5.12 5.41 -0.34
C GLU A 92 4.33 4.10 -0.46
N ALA A 93 4.30 3.50 -1.65
CA ALA A 93 3.65 2.22 -1.87
C ALA A 93 4.28 1.08 -1.04
N ARG A 94 5.60 1.07 -0.90
CA ARG A 94 6.31 0.10 -0.05
C ARG A 94 6.04 0.33 1.44
N ALA A 95 6.05 1.59 1.89
CA ALA A 95 5.74 1.94 3.27
C ALA A 95 4.31 1.55 3.65
N GLY A 96 3.35 1.75 2.76
CA GLY A 96 1.96 1.35 2.95
C GLY A 96 1.78 -0.16 3.12
N GLN A 97 2.49 -0.97 2.34
CA GLN A 97 2.47 -2.43 2.47
C GLN A 97 3.08 -2.91 3.79
N LEU A 98 4.16 -2.27 4.24
CA LEU A 98 4.80 -2.60 5.52
C LEU A 98 3.86 -2.29 6.69
N SER A 99 3.23 -1.12 6.68
CA SER A 99 2.27 -0.70 7.71
C SER A 99 1.06 -1.63 7.81
N GLU A 100 0.56 -2.13 6.69
CA GLU A 100 -0.55 -3.09 6.67
C GLU A 100 -0.15 -4.45 7.28
N LEU A 101 1.08 -4.89 7.04
CA LEU A 101 1.63 -6.11 7.66
C LEU A 101 1.88 -5.92 9.17
N GLU A 102 2.38 -4.78 9.60
CA GLU A 102 2.57 -4.44 11.01
C GLU A 102 1.23 -4.37 11.77
N GLN A 103 0.19 -3.79 11.17
CA GLN A 103 -1.14 -3.77 11.76
C GLN A 103 -1.74 -5.18 11.92
N LYS A 104 -1.53 -6.06 10.94
CA LYS A 104 -1.95 -7.46 11.04
C LYS A 104 -1.18 -8.21 12.11
N ALA A 105 0.14 -8.00 12.21
CA ALA A 105 0.98 -8.61 13.23
C ALA A 105 0.64 -8.11 14.64
N GLY A 106 0.43 -6.81 14.82
CA GLY A 106 0.05 -6.22 16.10
C GLY A 106 -1.31 -6.71 16.61
N ARG A 107 -2.27 -6.92 15.71
CA ARG A 107 -3.58 -7.45 16.05
C ARG A 107 -3.53 -8.90 16.55
N ILE A 108 -2.64 -9.71 15.97
CA ILE A 108 -2.42 -11.11 16.39
C ILE A 108 -1.80 -11.14 17.80
N SER A 109 -0.83 -10.28 18.08
CA SER A 109 -0.18 -10.18 19.40
C SER A 109 -1.17 -9.76 20.50
N ALA A 110 -2.07 -8.83 20.21
CA ALA A 110 -3.10 -8.40 21.16
C ALA A 110 -4.12 -9.51 21.46
N VAL A 111 -4.52 -10.29 20.45
CA VAL A 111 -5.46 -11.41 20.60
C VAL A 111 -4.86 -12.56 21.42
N ILE A 112 -3.55 -12.77 21.35
CA ILE A 112 -2.87 -13.83 22.13
C ILE A 112 -2.54 -13.34 23.55
N GLY A 113 -2.17 -12.06 23.72
CA GLY A 113 -1.78 -11.50 25.02
C GLY A 113 -2.93 -11.37 26.02
N VAL A 114 -4.10 -10.95 25.58
CA VAL A 114 -5.26 -10.74 26.45
C VAL A 114 -5.71 -12.01 27.17
N PRO A 115 -5.95 -13.16 26.52
CA PRO A 115 -6.35 -14.37 27.21
C PRO A 115 -5.26 -14.91 28.15
N LEU A 116 -3.98 -14.71 27.85
CA LEU A 116 -2.88 -15.14 28.70
C LEU A 116 -2.85 -14.34 30.01
N ILE A 117 -3.06 -13.03 29.95
CA ILE A 117 -3.15 -12.16 31.14
C ILE A 117 -4.34 -12.57 32.01
N VAL A 118 -5.50 -12.81 31.43
CA VAL A 118 -6.69 -13.24 32.17
C VAL A 118 -6.45 -14.59 32.84
N LEU A 119 -5.85 -15.55 32.13
CA LEU A 119 -5.57 -16.89 32.64
C LEU A 119 -4.60 -16.88 33.84
N VAL A 120 -3.62 -15.98 33.84
CA VAL A 120 -2.64 -15.86 34.94
C VAL A 120 -3.19 -15.03 36.10
N LEU A 121 -3.92 -13.96 35.79
CA LEU A 121 -4.46 -13.06 36.82
C LEU A 121 -5.54 -13.72 37.69
N PHE A 122 -6.39 -14.56 37.09
CA PHE A 122 -7.50 -15.22 37.79
C PHE A 122 -7.03 -16.11 38.95
N PRO A 123 -6.07 -17.03 38.80
CA PRO A 123 -5.61 -17.86 39.94
C PRO A 123 -4.86 -17.06 40.99
N VAL A 124 -4.15 -15.98 40.61
CA VAL A 124 -3.45 -15.11 41.57
C VAL A 124 -4.44 -14.37 42.45
N ILE A 125 -5.50 -13.84 41.90
CA ILE A 125 -6.58 -13.19 42.66
C ILE A 125 -7.28 -14.20 43.57
N ALA A 126 -7.55 -15.41 43.11
CA ALA A 126 -8.15 -16.46 43.92
C ALA A 126 -7.27 -16.86 45.11
N LEU A 127 -5.95 -16.91 44.91
CA LEU A 127 -5.00 -17.24 45.96
C LEU A 127 -4.92 -16.16 47.06
N ILE A 128 -5.12 -14.88 46.70
CA ILE A 128 -5.12 -13.76 47.67
C ILE A 128 -6.44 -13.68 48.44
N ILE A 129 -7.56 -13.91 47.74
CA ILE A 129 -8.92 -13.80 48.37
C ILE A 129 -9.24 -14.99 49.25
N ALA A 130 -8.78 -16.19 48.90
CA ALA A 130 -9.06 -17.41 49.64
C ALA A 130 -8.70 -17.34 51.12
N PRO A 131 -7.48 -16.93 51.54
CA PRO A 131 -7.14 -16.85 52.96
C PRO A 131 -7.94 -15.77 53.70
N ALA A 132 -8.19 -14.62 53.05
CA ALA A 132 -9.00 -13.56 53.65
C ALA A 132 -10.46 -13.98 53.90
N ALA A 133 -11.06 -14.74 52.97
CA ALA A 133 -12.40 -15.28 53.11
C ALA A 133 -12.47 -16.32 54.25
N ILE A 134 -11.45 -17.14 54.45
CA ILE A 134 -11.39 -18.14 55.49
C ILE A 134 -11.25 -17.48 56.89
N GLU A 135 -10.43 -16.43 57.02
CA GLU A 135 -10.30 -15.68 58.25
C GLU A 135 -11.61 -14.97 58.63
N LEU A 136 -12.28 -14.38 57.65
CA LEU A 136 -13.55 -13.72 57.87
C LEU A 136 -14.64 -14.72 58.30
N ALA A 137 -14.67 -15.91 57.71
CA ALA A 137 -15.60 -16.99 58.06
C ALA A 137 -15.32 -17.60 59.43
N ARG A 138 -14.09 -17.49 59.97
CA ARG A 138 -13.74 -17.93 61.34
C ARG A 138 -14.04 -16.87 62.39
N ALA A 139 -14.22 -15.62 61.99
CA ALA A 139 -14.48 -14.50 62.90
C ALA A 139 -16.00 -14.33 63.18
N PHE A 140 -16.85 -14.99 62.40
CA PHE A 140 -18.27 -15.08 62.59
C PHE A 140 -18.70 -16.50 63.04
#